data_9c567956de834bb64b992a80fb7b2510
#
_entry.id   9c567956de834bb64b992a80fb7b2510
#
_cell.length_a   1.000
_cell.length_b   1.000
_cell.length_c   1.000
_cell.angle_alpha   90.00
_cell.angle_beta   90.00
_cell.angle_gamma   90.00
#
_symmetry.space_group_name_H-M   'P 1'
#
loop_
_entity.id
_entity.type
_entity.pdbx_description
1 polymer ?
#
loop_
_entity_poly.entity_id
_entity_poly.type
_entity_poly.pdbx_seq_one_letter_code
_entity_poly.pdbx_strand_id
1 'polypeptide(L)'
;VRCLVIGDAHDSPAIPDKARFKWISRYASKNKIPFIKSVGDWATFDSGSQYESRSTITGRDKPSFEQDMRSLEASLLAFKSGFGKNYEPELGITFGNHENRIRQWENQNPEVEGLVYSRLCELFSQAGFRFKHYGEWDYLAGVGFTHIPFNIMGKPFGGQNPERQIANNAKHSCVWGHTHKGRGPLSVSKVGQNQRVDVLDVGSALPDGHVEDYALNSQSGWTYGIYDLALSDGLINSHRFISMRELEKTYG
;
A
#
# COMPACT_ATOMS: atom_id res chain seq x y z
N VAL A 1 18.55 7.14 -5.96
CA VAL A 1 17.26 7.86 -6.09
C VAL A 1 16.54 7.90 -4.75
N ARG A 2 15.73 8.95 -4.51
CA ARG A 2 14.91 9.07 -3.30
C ARG A 2 13.46 8.72 -3.62
N CYS A 3 12.82 7.94 -2.74
CA CYS A 3 11.48 7.43 -2.95
C CYS A 3 10.68 7.51 -1.65
N LEU A 4 9.46 8.08 -1.69
CA LEU A 4 8.49 7.94 -0.62
C LEU A 4 7.68 6.67 -0.82
N VAL A 5 7.51 5.87 0.24
CA VAL A 5 6.70 4.66 0.19
C VAL A 5 5.51 4.76 1.15
N ILE A 6 4.34 4.47 0.62
CA ILE A 6 3.07 4.44 1.33
C ILE A 6 2.64 2.98 1.43
N GLY A 7 2.46 2.49 2.65
CA GLY A 7 1.85 1.20 2.92
C GLY A 7 0.33 1.25 2.90
N ASP A 8 -0.25 0.20 3.35
CA ASP A 8 -1.68 -0.11 3.46
C ASP A 8 -2.47 1.06 4.07
N ALA A 9 -3.05 1.91 3.23
CA ALA A 9 -3.75 3.12 3.66
C ALA A 9 -5.21 2.84 4.07
N HIS A 10 -5.78 1.77 3.54
CA HIS A 10 -7.14 1.29 3.86
C HIS A 10 -8.16 2.42 3.91
N ASP A 11 -8.20 3.23 2.85
CA ASP A 11 -9.25 4.23 2.76
C ASP A 11 -10.62 3.57 2.68
N SER A 12 -11.57 4.10 3.43
CA SER A 12 -12.94 3.57 3.43
C SER A 12 -13.95 4.66 3.75
N PRO A 13 -15.24 4.44 3.42
CA PRO A 13 -16.31 5.33 3.85
C PRO A 13 -16.43 5.48 5.37
N ALA A 14 -15.97 4.47 6.14
CA ALA A 14 -15.95 4.51 7.61
C ALA A 14 -14.89 5.47 8.17
N ILE A 15 -13.91 5.87 7.35
CA ILE A 15 -12.88 6.86 7.70
C ILE A 15 -13.12 8.11 6.83
N PRO A 16 -14.08 8.99 7.18
CA PRO A 16 -14.47 10.11 6.33
C PRO A 16 -13.39 11.18 6.20
N ASP A 17 -12.53 11.33 7.22
CA ASP A 17 -11.41 12.27 7.14
C ASP A 17 -10.29 11.76 6.25
N LYS A 18 -10.02 12.49 5.17
CA LYS A 18 -8.99 12.20 4.17
C LYS A 18 -7.72 13.05 4.35
N ALA A 19 -7.63 13.84 5.42
CA ALA A 19 -6.53 14.80 5.62
C ALA A 19 -5.15 14.13 5.63
N ARG A 20 -5.04 12.89 6.13
CA ARG A 20 -3.78 12.12 6.14
C ARG A 20 -3.13 12.02 4.76
N PHE A 21 -3.90 11.85 3.71
CA PHE A 21 -3.39 11.77 2.33
C PHE A 21 -2.74 13.10 1.91
N LYS A 22 -3.33 14.21 2.32
CA LYS A 22 -2.78 15.54 2.09
C LYS A 22 -1.49 15.78 2.90
N TRP A 23 -1.39 15.27 4.12
CA TRP A 23 -0.16 15.37 4.92
C TRP A 23 1.00 14.62 4.27
N ILE A 24 0.74 13.40 3.80
CA ILE A 24 1.72 12.58 3.08
C ILE A 24 2.25 13.31 1.85
N SER A 25 1.37 13.83 1.02
CA SER A 25 1.76 14.52 -0.20
C SER A 25 2.44 15.87 0.05
N ARG A 26 2.06 16.60 1.10
CA ARG A 26 2.78 17.80 1.56
C ARG A 26 4.20 17.48 2.00
N TYR A 27 4.40 16.37 2.75
CA TYR A 27 5.72 15.90 3.10
C TYR A 27 6.56 15.64 1.85
N ALA A 28 6.05 14.89 0.89
CA ALA A 28 6.72 14.59 -0.36
C ALA A 28 7.10 15.85 -1.13
N SER A 29 6.16 16.77 -1.27
CA SER A 29 6.34 18.03 -1.99
C SER A 29 7.38 18.94 -1.33
N LYS A 30 7.30 19.13 0.00
CA LYS A 30 8.25 19.96 0.76
C LYS A 30 9.68 19.40 0.66
N ASN A 31 9.82 18.10 0.64
CA ASN A 31 11.10 17.40 0.54
C ASN A 31 11.53 17.14 -0.91
N LYS A 32 10.74 17.55 -1.92
CA LYS A 32 11.00 17.39 -3.36
C LYS A 32 11.36 15.94 -3.74
N ILE A 33 10.62 14.97 -3.18
CA ILE A 33 10.86 13.56 -3.42
C ILE A 33 10.39 13.18 -4.83
N PRO A 34 11.27 12.70 -5.73
CA PRO A 34 10.92 12.54 -7.14
C PRO A 34 10.03 11.33 -7.44
N PHE A 35 10.00 10.33 -6.55
CA PHE A 35 9.23 9.10 -6.72
C PHE A 35 8.36 8.83 -5.51
N ILE A 36 7.08 8.51 -5.74
CA ILE A 36 6.16 8.06 -4.70
C ILE A 36 5.60 6.71 -5.12
N LYS A 37 5.79 5.69 -4.28
CA LYS A 37 5.29 4.34 -4.50
C LYS A 37 4.32 3.95 -3.40
N SER A 38 3.13 3.48 -3.77
CA SER A 38 2.24 2.75 -2.86
C SER A 38 2.41 1.25 -3.09
N VAL A 39 2.46 0.48 -2.02
CA VAL A 39 2.52 -0.98 -2.10
C VAL A 39 1.14 -1.64 -1.98
N GLY A 40 0.07 -0.89 -2.26
CA GLY A 40 -1.30 -1.42 -2.36
C GLY A 40 -2.13 -1.25 -1.10
N ASP A 41 -3.30 -1.84 -1.14
CA ASP A 41 -4.34 -1.68 -0.12
C ASP A 41 -4.57 -0.19 0.20
N TRP A 42 -4.66 0.62 -0.87
CA TRP A 42 -4.99 2.03 -0.75
C TRP A 42 -6.39 2.24 -0.19
N ALA A 43 -7.33 1.40 -0.62
CA ALA A 43 -8.70 1.40 -0.13
C ALA A 43 -9.13 0.01 0.33
N THR A 44 -10.07 -0.04 1.30
CA THR A 44 -10.51 -1.29 1.93
C THR A 44 -11.39 -2.12 1.00
N PHE A 45 -12.24 -1.50 0.19
CA PHE A 45 -13.17 -2.17 -0.73
C PHE A 45 -14.01 -3.26 -0.06
N ASP A 46 -14.66 -2.93 1.04
CA ASP A 46 -15.49 -3.88 1.79
C ASP A 46 -16.73 -4.33 1.00
N SER A 47 -17.18 -3.53 0.03
CA SER A 47 -18.22 -3.92 -0.90
C SER A 47 -17.92 -5.22 -1.66
N GLY A 48 -16.65 -5.46 -1.99
CA GLY A 48 -16.15 -6.65 -2.67
C GLY A 48 -15.68 -7.78 -1.75
N SER A 49 -15.75 -7.58 -0.42
CA SER A 49 -15.30 -8.59 0.55
C SER A 49 -16.25 -9.79 0.58
N GLN A 50 -15.66 -10.99 0.51
CA GLN A 50 -16.40 -12.26 0.57
C GLN A 50 -16.46 -12.86 1.98
N TYR A 51 -15.73 -12.28 2.93
CA TYR A 51 -15.62 -12.82 4.30
C TYR A 51 -16.92 -12.73 5.09
N GLU A 52 -17.79 -11.78 4.74
CA GLU A 52 -19.10 -11.61 5.38
C GLU A 52 -20.20 -11.52 4.33
N SER A 53 -21.16 -12.42 4.43
CA SER A 53 -22.34 -12.41 3.56
C SER A 53 -23.22 -11.21 3.85
N ARG A 54 -23.76 -10.55 2.82
CA ARG A 54 -24.79 -9.51 2.97
C ARG A 54 -26.10 -10.01 3.64
N SER A 55 -26.22 -11.32 3.85
CA SER A 55 -27.34 -11.90 4.62
C SER A 55 -27.14 -11.82 6.14
N THR A 56 -25.94 -11.51 6.61
CA THR A 56 -25.64 -11.29 8.04
C THR A 56 -25.92 -9.85 8.45
N ILE A 57 -26.03 -9.58 9.77
CA ILE A 57 -26.24 -8.22 10.29
C ILE A 57 -25.06 -7.33 9.90
N THR A 58 -23.84 -7.77 10.18
CA THR A 58 -22.61 -7.05 9.83
C THR A 58 -22.43 -6.89 8.32
N GLY A 59 -22.75 -7.91 7.55
CA GLY A 59 -22.64 -7.84 6.09
C GLY A 59 -23.68 -6.93 5.41
N ARG A 60 -24.82 -6.62 6.07
CA ARG A 60 -25.77 -5.63 5.58
C ARG A 60 -25.27 -4.20 5.67
N ASP A 61 -24.43 -3.93 6.65
CA ASP A 61 -23.88 -2.59 6.90
C ASP A 61 -22.63 -2.28 6.04
N LYS A 62 -22.21 -3.24 5.20
CA LYS A 62 -21.13 -3.01 4.23
C LYS A 62 -21.48 -1.87 3.28
N PRO A 63 -20.48 -1.03 2.93
CA PRO A 63 -20.69 0.01 1.93
C PRO A 63 -21.10 -0.59 0.59
N SER A 64 -21.77 0.19 -0.24
CA SER A 64 -21.95 -0.14 -1.65
C SER A 64 -20.63 0.09 -2.40
N PHE A 65 -20.49 -0.54 -3.56
CA PHE A 65 -19.36 -0.29 -4.45
C PHE A 65 -19.21 1.20 -4.78
N GLU A 66 -20.32 1.90 -5.01
CA GLU A 66 -20.28 3.33 -5.30
C GLU A 66 -19.78 4.17 -4.11
N GLN A 67 -20.07 3.77 -2.87
CA GLN A 67 -19.54 4.44 -1.67
C GLN A 67 -18.03 4.23 -1.54
N ASP A 68 -17.54 3.00 -1.78
CA ASP A 68 -16.10 2.73 -1.81
C ASP A 68 -15.38 3.54 -2.89
N MET A 69 -15.95 3.61 -4.10
CA MET A 69 -15.36 4.37 -5.20
C MET A 69 -15.32 5.89 -4.93
N ARG A 70 -16.37 6.45 -4.32
CA ARG A 70 -16.38 7.87 -3.91
C ARG A 70 -15.36 8.15 -2.80
N SER A 71 -15.19 7.21 -1.87
CA SER A 71 -14.18 7.32 -0.82
C SER A 71 -12.78 7.32 -1.43
N LEU A 72 -12.49 6.37 -2.32
CA LEU A 72 -11.24 6.32 -3.07
C LEU A 72 -10.96 7.62 -3.82
N GLU A 73 -11.93 8.11 -4.60
CA GLU A 73 -11.79 9.36 -5.35
C GLU A 73 -11.46 10.53 -4.41
N ALA A 74 -12.17 10.65 -3.29
CA ALA A 74 -11.93 11.70 -2.29
C ALA A 74 -10.51 11.60 -1.70
N SER A 75 -10.01 10.39 -1.43
CA SER A 75 -8.65 10.18 -0.91
C SER A 75 -7.58 10.54 -1.93
N LEU A 76 -7.77 10.17 -3.20
CA LEU A 76 -6.87 10.53 -4.30
C LEU A 76 -6.84 12.05 -4.55
N LEU A 77 -8.01 12.72 -4.51
CA LEU A 77 -8.10 14.17 -4.59
C LEU A 77 -7.41 14.85 -3.41
N ALA A 78 -7.62 14.36 -2.19
CA ALA A 78 -6.93 14.86 -1.00
C ALA A 78 -5.41 14.72 -1.14
N PHE A 79 -4.93 13.57 -1.62
CA PHE A 79 -3.52 13.33 -1.89
C PHE A 79 -2.97 14.33 -2.93
N LYS A 80 -3.62 14.50 -4.06
CA LYS A 80 -3.21 15.46 -5.10
C LYS A 80 -3.21 16.89 -4.59
N SER A 81 -4.15 17.26 -3.73
CA SER A 81 -4.28 18.62 -3.17
C SER A 81 -3.11 19.06 -2.29
N GLY A 82 -2.30 18.13 -1.80
CA GLY A 82 -1.12 18.44 -0.98
C GLY A 82 0.13 18.75 -1.79
N PHE A 83 0.12 18.51 -3.10
CA PHE A 83 1.25 18.85 -3.96
C PHE A 83 1.39 20.36 -4.12
N GLY A 84 2.62 20.84 -3.97
CA GLY A 84 2.96 22.24 -4.23
C GLY A 84 2.98 22.55 -5.72
N LYS A 85 2.93 23.84 -6.03
CA LYS A 85 3.06 24.32 -7.42
C LYS A 85 4.38 23.82 -8.04
N ASN A 86 4.29 23.31 -9.25
CA ASN A 86 5.45 22.76 -10.00
C ASN A 86 6.12 21.52 -9.34
N TYR A 87 5.40 20.79 -8.49
CA TYR A 87 5.88 19.50 -7.99
C TYR A 87 5.12 18.37 -8.65
N GLU A 88 5.80 17.64 -9.51
CA GLU A 88 5.25 16.55 -10.34
C GLU A 88 6.07 15.27 -10.14
N PRO A 89 5.86 14.55 -9.02
CA PRO A 89 6.56 13.31 -8.77
C PRO A 89 6.03 12.19 -9.68
N GLU A 90 6.88 11.21 -9.95
CA GLU A 90 6.43 9.97 -10.56
C GLU A 90 5.66 9.13 -9.53
N LEU A 91 4.39 8.81 -9.85
CA LEU A 91 3.50 8.05 -8.97
C LEU A 91 3.39 6.60 -9.45
N GLY A 92 3.58 5.64 -8.54
CA GLY A 92 3.36 4.23 -8.81
C GLY A 92 2.58 3.56 -7.69
N ILE A 93 1.79 2.54 -8.04
CA ILE A 93 1.09 1.68 -7.08
C ILE A 93 1.14 0.23 -7.55
N THR A 94 1.40 -0.68 -6.65
CA THR A 94 1.15 -2.11 -6.84
C THR A 94 -0.12 -2.47 -6.09
N PHE A 95 -1.18 -2.86 -6.79
CA PHE A 95 -2.45 -3.17 -6.15
C PHE A 95 -2.30 -4.28 -5.12
N GLY A 96 -3.01 -4.15 -4.01
CA GLY A 96 -3.05 -5.12 -2.95
C GLY A 96 -4.21 -6.11 -3.08
N ASN A 97 -4.39 -6.92 -2.05
CA ASN A 97 -5.48 -7.89 -2.05
C ASN A 97 -6.86 -7.21 -1.93
N HIS A 98 -6.93 -5.99 -1.40
CA HIS A 98 -8.18 -5.25 -1.31
C HIS A 98 -8.63 -4.70 -2.67
N GLU A 99 -7.74 -4.12 -3.48
CA GLU A 99 -8.07 -3.78 -4.87
C GLU A 99 -8.41 -5.03 -5.68
N ASN A 100 -7.73 -6.16 -5.40
CA ASN A 100 -8.00 -7.43 -6.08
C ASN A 100 -9.37 -8.04 -5.71
N ARG A 101 -9.98 -7.66 -4.57
CA ARG A 101 -11.36 -8.07 -4.24
C ARG A 101 -12.34 -7.67 -5.34
N ILE A 102 -12.17 -6.47 -5.89
CA ILE A 102 -13.03 -5.95 -6.97
C ILE A 102 -12.86 -6.78 -8.24
N ARG A 103 -11.62 -7.12 -8.60
CA ARG A 103 -11.35 -8.01 -9.73
C ARG A 103 -11.93 -9.41 -9.53
N GLN A 104 -11.79 -9.97 -8.33
CA GLN A 104 -12.35 -11.28 -8.00
C GLN A 104 -13.88 -11.26 -8.00
N TRP A 105 -14.49 -10.18 -7.50
CA TRP A 105 -15.94 -10.02 -7.53
C TRP A 105 -16.44 -9.93 -8.98
N GLU A 106 -15.79 -9.16 -9.85
CA GLU A 106 -16.12 -9.07 -11.28
C GLU A 106 -16.03 -10.43 -11.97
N ASN A 107 -14.96 -11.21 -11.71
CA ASN A 107 -14.82 -12.57 -12.25
C ASN A 107 -15.95 -13.53 -11.85
N GLN A 108 -16.61 -13.28 -10.72
CA GLN A 108 -17.73 -14.08 -10.24
C GLN A 108 -19.08 -13.57 -10.74
N ASN A 109 -19.11 -12.41 -11.37
CA ASN A 109 -20.31 -11.75 -11.90
C ASN A 109 -20.05 -11.34 -13.37
N PRO A 110 -20.05 -12.31 -14.31
CA PRO A 110 -19.66 -12.05 -15.71
C PRO A 110 -20.46 -10.96 -16.41
N GLU A 111 -21.67 -10.67 -15.94
CA GLU A 111 -22.55 -9.62 -16.47
C GLU A 111 -21.98 -8.20 -16.30
N VAL A 112 -20.99 -8.01 -15.43
CA VAL A 112 -20.30 -6.72 -15.21
C VAL A 112 -18.83 -6.76 -15.64
N GLU A 113 -18.44 -7.74 -16.43
CA GLU A 113 -17.07 -7.87 -16.94
C GLU A 113 -16.60 -6.59 -17.63
N GLY A 114 -15.43 -6.11 -17.24
CA GLY A 114 -14.81 -4.90 -17.80
C GLY A 114 -15.41 -3.57 -17.32
N LEU A 115 -16.39 -3.57 -16.43
CA LEU A 115 -17.04 -2.35 -15.97
C LEU A 115 -16.52 -1.87 -14.62
N VAL A 116 -16.31 -2.78 -13.68
CA VAL A 116 -16.09 -2.44 -12.27
C VAL A 116 -14.60 -2.27 -11.97
N TYR A 117 -13.79 -3.24 -12.35
CA TYR A 117 -12.36 -3.21 -12.13
C TYR A 117 -11.66 -2.17 -13.03
N SER A 118 -12.13 -1.98 -14.27
CA SER A 118 -11.63 -0.93 -15.15
C SER A 118 -11.85 0.47 -14.57
N ARG A 119 -13.01 0.74 -13.96
CA ARG A 119 -13.30 2.02 -13.31
C ARG A 119 -12.33 2.31 -12.16
N LEU A 120 -11.96 1.28 -11.38
CA LEU A 120 -10.93 1.40 -10.34
C LEU A 120 -9.57 1.77 -10.96
N CYS A 121 -9.14 1.06 -12.00
CA CYS A 121 -7.90 1.35 -12.70
C CYS A 121 -7.88 2.77 -13.29
N GLU A 122 -9.01 3.22 -13.84
CA GLU A 122 -9.16 4.57 -14.40
C GLU A 122 -8.99 5.66 -13.35
N LEU A 123 -9.55 5.50 -12.14
CA LEU A 123 -9.38 6.50 -11.06
C LEU A 123 -7.90 6.67 -10.67
N PHE A 124 -7.16 5.58 -10.52
CA PHE A 124 -5.72 5.67 -10.26
C PHE A 124 -4.96 6.32 -11.41
N SER A 125 -5.29 5.97 -12.66
CA SER A 125 -4.67 6.57 -13.85
C SER A 125 -4.95 8.07 -13.94
N GLN A 126 -6.19 8.50 -13.71
CA GLN A 126 -6.60 9.92 -13.69
C GLN A 126 -5.91 10.69 -12.56
N ALA A 127 -5.66 10.03 -11.44
CA ALA A 127 -4.86 10.60 -10.36
C ALA A 127 -3.34 10.64 -10.68
N GLY A 128 -2.91 10.09 -11.82
CA GLY A 128 -1.54 10.11 -12.30
C GLY A 128 -0.68 8.91 -11.84
N PHE A 129 -1.29 7.90 -11.26
CA PHE A 129 -0.57 6.69 -10.87
C PHE A 129 -0.38 5.74 -12.06
N ARG A 130 0.84 5.23 -12.21
CA ARG A 130 1.08 3.98 -12.95
C ARG A 130 0.82 2.82 -11.98
N PHE A 131 -0.02 1.87 -12.36
CA PHE A 131 -0.36 0.75 -11.50
C PHE A 131 0.21 -0.57 -12.03
N LYS A 132 0.41 -1.49 -11.11
CA LYS A 132 0.65 -2.92 -11.32
C LYS A 132 -0.47 -3.69 -10.64
N HIS A 133 -0.91 -4.78 -11.27
CA HIS A 133 -1.95 -5.63 -10.67
C HIS A 133 -1.43 -6.40 -9.46
N TYR A 134 -2.35 -6.90 -8.65
CA TYR A 134 -2.00 -7.73 -7.50
C TYR A 134 -1.14 -8.94 -7.89
N GLY A 135 -0.02 -9.11 -7.18
CA GLY A 135 0.99 -10.13 -7.47
C GLY A 135 2.05 -9.73 -8.48
N GLU A 136 1.90 -8.58 -9.14
CA GLU A 136 2.94 -8.02 -10.02
C GLU A 136 3.96 -7.20 -9.22
N TRP A 137 5.10 -6.94 -9.84
CA TRP A 137 6.18 -6.14 -9.30
C TRP A 137 6.35 -4.84 -10.07
N ASP A 138 6.58 -3.76 -9.35
CA ASP A 138 7.14 -2.51 -9.87
C ASP A 138 8.61 -2.41 -9.44
N TYR A 139 9.44 -1.72 -10.20
CA TYR A 139 10.88 -1.60 -9.90
C TYR A 139 11.35 -0.15 -9.93
N LEU A 140 12.23 0.19 -8.99
CA LEU A 140 12.93 1.47 -8.96
C LEU A 140 14.37 1.24 -8.49
N ALA A 141 15.37 1.68 -9.26
CA ALA A 141 16.79 1.53 -8.96
C ALA A 141 17.19 0.09 -8.58
N GLY A 142 16.56 -0.93 -9.20
CA GLY A 142 16.83 -2.34 -8.94
C GLY A 142 16.15 -2.93 -7.69
N VAL A 143 15.42 -2.11 -6.92
CA VAL A 143 14.59 -2.58 -5.80
C VAL A 143 13.17 -2.85 -6.29
N GLY A 144 12.62 -4.00 -5.93
CA GLY A 144 11.25 -4.39 -6.28
C GLY A 144 10.23 -3.88 -5.26
N PHE A 145 9.05 -3.48 -5.74
CA PHE A 145 7.91 -3.07 -4.94
C PHE A 145 6.73 -3.99 -5.28
N THR A 146 6.08 -4.53 -4.28
CA THR A 146 4.86 -5.34 -4.43
C THR A 146 4.05 -5.28 -3.15
N HIS A 147 2.74 -5.58 -3.22
CA HIS A 147 1.92 -5.62 -2.00
C HIS A 147 2.38 -6.73 -1.07
N ILE A 148 2.45 -7.97 -1.59
CA ILE A 148 2.98 -9.11 -0.87
C ILE A 148 3.75 -10.02 -1.83
N PRO A 149 4.99 -10.41 -1.50
CA PRO A 149 5.72 -11.40 -2.30
C PRO A 149 5.09 -12.78 -2.22
N PHE A 150 5.15 -13.50 -3.33
CA PHE A 150 4.70 -14.89 -3.44
C PHE A 150 5.89 -15.85 -3.48
N ASN A 151 5.74 -17.01 -2.84
CA ASN A 151 6.70 -18.10 -2.91
C ASN A 151 6.61 -18.85 -4.24
N ILE A 152 7.51 -19.81 -4.44
CA ILE A 152 7.58 -20.62 -5.68
C ILE A 152 6.30 -21.45 -5.96
N MET A 153 5.44 -21.63 -4.96
CA MET A 153 4.16 -22.32 -5.09
C MET A 153 2.99 -21.36 -5.39
N GLY A 154 3.27 -20.07 -5.62
CA GLY A 154 2.25 -19.05 -5.85
C GLY A 154 1.44 -18.70 -4.60
N LYS A 155 1.96 -18.95 -3.39
CA LYS A 155 1.33 -18.57 -2.13
C LYS A 155 2.05 -17.36 -1.51
N PRO A 156 1.30 -16.40 -0.92
CA PRO A 156 1.93 -15.29 -0.22
C PRO A 156 2.79 -15.79 0.95
N PHE A 157 3.90 -15.12 1.21
CA PHE A 157 4.67 -15.35 2.42
C PHE A 157 3.87 -14.90 3.64
N GLY A 158 3.89 -15.69 4.70
CA GLY A 158 3.14 -15.43 5.93
C GLY A 158 3.84 -15.97 7.17
N GLY A 159 3.11 -16.04 8.29
CA GLY A 159 3.61 -16.49 9.57
C GLY A 159 4.19 -15.39 10.45
N GLN A 160 5.01 -15.76 11.45
CA GLN A 160 5.49 -14.82 12.45
C GLN A 160 6.58 -13.86 11.95
N ASN A 161 7.44 -14.30 11.04
CA ASN A 161 8.57 -13.52 10.51
C ASN A 161 8.63 -13.67 8.98
N PRO A 162 7.62 -13.14 8.25
CA PRO A 162 7.59 -13.27 6.79
C PRO A 162 8.75 -12.55 6.12
N GLU A 163 9.23 -11.44 6.68
CA GLU A 163 10.38 -10.67 6.18
C GLU A 163 11.65 -11.52 6.08
N ARG A 164 11.90 -12.41 7.05
CA ARG A 164 13.05 -13.32 7.02
C ARG A 164 12.90 -14.38 5.95
N GLN A 165 11.69 -14.92 5.79
CA GLN A 165 11.42 -15.90 4.73
C GLN A 165 11.59 -15.26 3.35
N ILE A 166 11.09 -14.04 3.17
CA ILE A 166 11.25 -13.27 1.94
C ILE A 166 12.74 -13.03 1.67
N ALA A 167 13.49 -12.51 2.65
CA ALA A 167 14.92 -12.21 2.49
C ALA A 167 15.76 -13.46 2.12
N ASN A 168 15.42 -14.61 2.66
CA ASN A 168 16.12 -15.87 2.34
C ASN A 168 15.81 -16.38 0.92
N ASN A 169 14.64 -16.07 0.37
CA ASN A 169 14.15 -16.59 -0.91
C ASN A 169 14.21 -15.54 -2.03
N ALA A 170 14.22 -14.25 -1.72
CA ALA A 170 14.24 -13.18 -2.71
C ALA A 170 15.58 -13.16 -3.49
N LYS A 171 15.48 -12.84 -4.77
CA LYS A 171 16.65 -12.66 -5.65
C LYS A 171 17.10 -11.20 -5.75
N HIS A 172 16.30 -10.28 -5.23
CA HIS A 172 16.52 -8.84 -5.23
C HIS A 172 15.94 -8.22 -3.96
N SER A 173 16.39 -7.02 -3.61
CA SER A 173 15.81 -6.27 -2.51
C SER A 173 14.36 -5.90 -2.82
N CYS A 174 13.51 -5.88 -1.79
CA CYS A 174 12.10 -5.57 -1.97
C CYS A 174 11.51 -4.76 -0.82
N VAL A 175 10.48 -4.00 -1.19
CA VAL A 175 9.62 -3.22 -0.30
C VAL A 175 8.19 -3.73 -0.48
N TRP A 176 7.51 -4.01 0.62
CA TRP A 176 6.20 -4.65 0.62
C TRP A 176 5.33 -4.19 1.80
N GLY A 177 4.03 -4.50 1.79
CA GLY A 177 3.05 -4.12 2.80
C GLY A 177 2.30 -5.32 3.39
N HIS A 178 0.98 -5.25 3.48
CA HIS A 178 0.06 -6.33 3.88
C HIS A 178 0.01 -6.66 5.38
N THR A 179 1.13 -6.68 6.09
CA THR A 179 1.13 -7.08 7.51
C THR A 179 0.86 -5.94 8.47
N HIS A 180 0.93 -4.69 8.00
CA HIS A 180 0.82 -3.46 8.78
C HIS A 180 1.89 -3.30 9.88
N LYS A 181 2.88 -4.18 9.94
CA LYS A 181 3.83 -4.22 11.07
C LYS A 181 4.98 -3.23 10.95
N GLY A 182 5.31 -2.77 9.75
CA GLY A 182 6.31 -1.74 9.49
C GLY A 182 7.61 -1.94 10.27
N ARG A 183 8.36 -2.95 9.88
CA ARG A 183 9.68 -3.21 10.49
C ARG A 183 10.76 -2.64 9.60
N GLY A 184 11.76 -2.02 10.19
CA GLY A 184 12.93 -1.52 9.47
C GLY A 184 13.56 -2.60 8.57
N PRO A 185 14.38 -2.21 7.58
CA PRO A 185 14.90 -3.16 6.60
C PRO A 185 15.68 -4.31 7.26
N LEU A 186 15.34 -5.53 6.91
CA LEU A 186 16.14 -6.71 7.19
C LEU A 186 17.14 -6.91 6.05
N SER A 187 18.42 -6.83 6.36
CA SER A 187 19.48 -7.09 5.38
C SER A 187 20.03 -8.50 5.54
N VAL A 188 20.08 -9.24 4.46
CA VAL A 188 20.68 -10.58 4.41
C VAL A 188 21.77 -10.61 3.34
N SER A 189 23.00 -10.99 3.76
CA SER A 189 24.12 -11.22 2.84
C SER A 189 24.33 -12.70 2.64
N LYS A 190 24.40 -13.14 1.40
CA LYS A 190 24.74 -14.53 1.08
C LYS A 190 26.26 -14.73 1.17
N VAL A 191 26.69 -15.62 2.05
CA VAL A 191 28.12 -15.94 2.23
C VAL A 191 28.73 -16.39 0.90
N GLY A 192 29.83 -15.78 0.51
CA GLY A 192 30.59 -16.14 -0.69
C GLY A 192 30.04 -15.59 -2.01
N GLN A 193 28.93 -14.83 -2.02
CA GLN A 193 28.31 -14.34 -3.25
C GLN A 193 28.35 -12.80 -3.40
N ASN A 194 28.86 -12.07 -2.43
CA ASN A 194 28.86 -10.60 -2.41
C ASN A 194 27.48 -9.98 -2.73
N GLN A 195 26.41 -10.72 -2.45
CA GLN A 195 25.02 -10.33 -2.71
C GLN A 195 24.33 -10.00 -1.39
N ARG A 196 23.92 -8.74 -1.25
CA ARG A 196 23.03 -8.29 -0.18
C ARG A 196 21.61 -8.15 -0.73
N VAL A 197 20.65 -8.56 0.07
CA VAL A 197 19.23 -8.34 -0.18
C VAL A 197 18.64 -7.62 1.02
N ASP A 198 17.95 -6.51 0.78
CA ASP A 198 17.22 -5.75 1.79
C ASP A 198 15.73 -5.97 1.61
N VAL A 199 15.03 -6.28 2.70
CA VAL A 199 13.57 -6.51 2.72
C VAL A 199 12.96 -5.56 3.72
N LEU A 200 12.02 -4.72 3.27
CA LEU A 200 11.33 -3.73 4.10
C LEU A 200 9.82 -3.97 4.06
N ASP A 201 9.22 -4.23 5.23
CA ASP A 201 7.79 -4.13 5.47
C ASP A 201 7.47 -2.69 5.88
N VAL A 202 6.58 -2.02 5.15
CA VAL A 202 6.34 -0.58 5.33
C VAL A 202 5.22 -0.24 6.33
N GLY A 203 4.55 -1.25 6.91
CA GLY A 203 3.44 -0.98 7.81
C GLY A 203 2.23 -0.37 7.12
N SER A 204 1.47 0.45 7.84
CA SER A 204 0.23 1.03 7.32
C SER A 204 0.23 2.56 7.35
N ALA A 205 -0.50 3.16 6.41
CA ALA A 205 -0.80 4.60 6.38
C ALA A 205 -2.23 4.90 6.89
N LEU A 206 -2.76 4.05 7.75
CA LEU A 206 -3.99 4.28 8.51
C LEU A 206 -3.83 5.46 9.50
N PRO A 207 -4.91 6.07 9.97
CA PRO A 207 -4.84 7.03 11.09
C PRO A 207 -4.13 6.41 12.30
N ASP A 208 -3.36 7.22 13.04
CA ASP A 208 -2.60 6.74 14.21
C ASP A 208 -3.53 6.06 15.22
N GLY A 209 -3.22 4.80 15.56
CA GLY A 209 -3.99 3.99 16.49
C GLY A 209 -5.29 3.38 15.93
N HIS A 210 -5.63 3.59 14.65
CA HIS A 210 -6.80 2.94 14.04
C HIS A 210 -6.57 1.44 13.91
N VAL A 211 -7.56 0.64 14.26
CA VAL A 211 -7.53 -0.82 14.12
C VAL A 211 -8.77 -1.23 13.31
N GLU A 212 -8.57 -1.97 12.25
CA GLU A 212 -9.64 -2.54 11.44
C GLU A 212 -10.45 -3.58 12.24
N ASP A 213 -11.75 -3.67 12.01
CA ASP A 213 -12.67 -4.53 12.76
C ASP A 213 -12.23 -5.99 12.84
N TYR A 214 -11.65 -6.52 11.76
CA TYR A 214 -11.17 -7.90 11.72
C TYR A 214 -9.96 -8.15 12.65
N ALA A 215 -9.26 -7.11 13.06
CA ALA A 215 -8.07 -7.18 13.91
C ALA A 215 -8.30 -6.82 15.38
N LEU A 216 -9.52 -6.43 15.76
CA LEU A 216 -9.84 -5.97 17.11
C LEU A 216 -9.47 -6.96 18.23
N ASN A 217 -9.52 -8.27 17.94
CA ASN A 217 -9.19 -9.33 18.91
C ASN A 217 -7.75 -9.85 18.77
N SER A 218 -6.93 -9.24 17.93
CA SER A 218 -5.54 -9.65 17.73
C SER A 218 -4.56 -8.63 18.30
N GLN A 219 -3.42 -9.12 18.82
CA GLN A 219 -2.29 -8.23 19.11
C GLN A 219 -1.63 -7.86 17.79
N SER A 220 -1.98 -6.69 17.25
CA SER A 220 -1.61 -6.33 15.89
C SER A 220 -0.12 -5.98 15.76
N GLY A 221 0.46 -5.26 16.71
CA GLY A 221 1.82 -4.69 16.56
C GLY A 221 1.95 -3.81 15.33
N TRP A 222 0.85 -3.18 14.88
CA TRP A 222 0.79 -2.34 13.69
C TRP A 222 1.58 -1.05 13.89
N THR A 223 2.16 -0.55 12.79
CA THR A 223 2.83 0.74 12.75
C THR A 223 2.11 1.66 11.76
N TYR A 224 2.02 2.93 12.12
CA TYR A 224 1.26 3.93 11.38
C TYR A 224 2.20 5.01 10.85
N GLY A 225 2.48 4.98 9.56
CA GLY A 225 3.40 5.94 8.95
C GLY A 225 3.79 5.60 7.52
N ILE A 226 4.81 6.29 7.05
CA ILE A 226 5.38 6.17 5.72
C ILE A 226 6.89 6.04 5.80
N TYR A 227 7.52 5.57 4.73
CA TYR A 227 8.98 5.50 4.63
C TYR A 227 9.53 6.42 3.54
N ASP A 228 10.58 7.16 3.87
CA ASP A 228 11.40 7.92 2.93
C ASP A 228 12.71 7.17 2.74
N LEU A 229 12.93 6.68 1.52
CA LEU A 229 14.03 5.76 1.19
C LEU A 229 15.02 6.42 0.23
N ALA A 230 16.31 6.13 0.43
CA ALA A 230 17.34 6.34 -0.58
C ALA A 230 17.75 4.98 -1.17
N LEU A 231 17.59 4.84 -2.49
CA LEU A 231 17.83 3.60 -3.23
C LEU A 231 18.94 3.78 -4.25
N SER A 232 19.85 2.82 -4.37
CA SER A 232 20.76 2.67 -5.51
C SER A 232 21.25 1.22 -5.61
N ASP A 233 21.58 0.80 -6.82
CA ASP A 233 22.24 -0.47 -7.10
C ASP A 233 21.51 -1.70 -6.52
N GLY A 234 20.17 -1.64 -6.51
CA GLY A 234 19.32 -2.70 -5.98
C GLY A 234 19.28 -2.78 -4.45
N LEU A 235 19.72 -1.74 -3.74
CA LEU A 235 19.78 -1.73 -2.27
C LEU A 235 19.03 -0.54 -1.67
N ILE A 236 18.59 -0.70 -0.42
CA ILE A 236 18.04 0.36 0.43
C ILE A 236 19.21 0.94 1.25
N ASN A 237 19.76 2.07 0.78
CA ASN A 237 20.95 2.67 1.40
C ASN A 237 20.64 3.45 2.67
N SER A 238 19.47 4.08 2.72
CA SER A 238 18.98 4.69 3.94
C SER A 238 17.44 4.65 3.96
N HIS A 239 16.89 4.70 5.15
CA HIS A 239 15.47 4.75 5.38
C HIS A 239 15.15 5.68 6.56
N ARG A 240 14.03 6.38 6.45
CA ARG A 240 13.43 7.15 7.54
C ARG A 240 11.97 6.77 7.64
N PHE A 241 11.56 6.31 8.80
CA PHE A 241 10.16 6.17 9.14
C PHE A 241 9.60 7.52 9.62
N ILE A 242 8.46 7.93 9.11
CA ILE A 242 7.72 9.12 9.51
C ILE A 242 6.34 8.67 9.98
N SER A 243 6.06 8.81 11.28
CA SER A 243 4.77 8.39 11.83
C SER A 243 3.63 9.28 11.35
N MET A 244 2.40 8.73 11.31
CA MET A 244 1.21 9.52 10.98
C MET A 244 1.02 10.67 11.96
N ARG A 245 1.35 10.49 13.24
CA ARG A 245 1.35 11.55 14.26
C ARG A 245 2.34 12.69 13.94
N GLU A 246 3.54 12.36 13.45
CA GLU A 246 4.52 13.37 12.99
C GLU A 246 3.99 14.14 11.79
N LEU A 247 3.36 13.43 10.85
CA LEU A 247 2.76 14.03 9.65
C LEU A 247 1.60 14.96 10.02
N GLU A 248 0.71 14.54 10.88
CA GLU A 248 -0.39 15.35 11.38
C GLU A 248 0.11 16.63 12.05
N LYS A 249 1.04 16.50 13.00
CA LYS A 249 1.62 17.64 13.73
C LYS A 249 2.30 18.65 12.82
N THR A 250 2.91 18.19 11.72
CA THR A 250 3.77 19.04 10.88
C THR A 250 3.04 19.61 9.66
N TYR A 251 2.04 18.88 9.15
CA TYR A 251 1.37 19.17 7.86
C TYR A 251 -0.17 19.22 7.97
N GLY A 252 -0.71 18.97 9.15
CA GLY A 252 -2.13 19.04 9.46
C GLY A 252 -2.69 20.47 9.52
#